data_81191c3b25bddbf84c20b8e877fc6629
#
_entry.id   81191c3b25bddbf84c20b8e877fc6629
#
_cell.length_a   1.000
_cell.length_b   1.000
_cell.length_c   1.000
_cell.angle_alpha   90.00
_cell.angle_beta   90.00
_cell.angle_gamma   90.00
#
_symmetry.space_group_name_H-M   'P 1'
#
loop_
_entity.id
_entity.type
_entity.pdbx_description
1 polymer ?
#
loop_
_entity_poly.entity_id
_entity_poly.type
_entity_poly.pdbx_seq_one_letter_code
_entity_poly.pdbx_strand_id
1 'polypeptide(L)'
;LSESNHTGDQISSKRNEDGSVTTPPGFKESYKALGEGGWTSLEAQEKFGGQQMPTIVAAAVNEIWHSANMSLALCHLLTQGLVYALQKSASEDQQNLFIPPLIEGRWTGTMNLTEPQAGTDLAAIKTKAVKEGDHYRISGQKVYITYGEHDMAENIIHLVIARSVDSPAGTKGISLFLVPKFMVKEDGSIGSRNGVSTGSVEHKMGIKGSATCVLNFDDAVGYMIGPKNKGLNQMFTMMNLERILVGIQGLGISEIAYQNSVTYAKERKQGKSNNTKSTNGADYI
;
A
#
# COMPACT_ATOMS: atom_id res chain seq x y z
N LEU A 1 6.72 -5.51 -14.70
CA LEU A 1 6.45 -6.02 -13.35
C LEU A 1 6.94 -7.47 -13.17
N SER A 2 6.58 -8.38 -14.08
CA SER A 2 6.92 -9.82 -13.97
C SER A 2 8.42 -10.10 -13.87
N GLU A 3 9.25 -9.36 -14.57
CA GLU A 3 10.71 -9.52 -14.57
C GLU A 3 11.32 -9.32 -13.17
N SER A 4 10.78 -8.40 -12.38
CA SER A 4 11.26 -8.12 -11.02
C SER A 4 10.65 -9.02 -9.94
N ASN A 5 9.64 -9.86 -10.25
CA ASN A 5 8.94 -10.67 -9.27
C ASN A 5 9.87 -11.70 -8.59
N HIS A 6 10.59 -12.48 -9.40
CA HIS A 6 11.54 -13.48 -8.88
C HIS A 6 12.68 -12.83 -8.10
N THR A 7 13.24 -11.73 -8.63
CA THR A 7 14.30 -10.96 -7.97
C THR A 7 13.82 -10.44 -6.61
N GLY A 8 12.56 -9.96 -6.53
CA GLY A 8 11.96 -9.49 -5.28
C GLY A 8 11.81 -10.56 -4.20
N ASP A 9 11.59 -11.83 -4.59
CA ASP A 9 11.57 -12.94 -3.63
C ASP A 9 12.97 -13.33 -3.15
N GLN A 10 13.98 -13.29 -4.03
CA GLN A 10 15.36 -13.66 -3.70
C GLN A 10 16.09 -12.59 -2.87
N ILE A 11 15.91 -11.32 -3.21
CA ILE A 11 16.71 -10.21 -2.63
C ILE A 11 15.92 -9.51 -1.54
N SER A 12 14.70 -9.57 -1.32
CA SER A 12 13.93 -8.88 -0.28
C SER A 12 14.20 -7.37 -0.14
N SER A 13 13.27 -6.62 0.38
CA SER A 13 13.52 -5.23 0.83
C SER A 13 14.41 -5.20 2.07
N LYS A 14 15.34 -4.25 2.13
CA LYS A 14 16.36 -4.17 3.19
C LYS A 14 16.38 -2.80 3.85
N ARG A 15 16.34 -2.79 5.18
CA ARG A 15 16.59 -1.59 5.98
C ARG A 15 18.09 -1.30 6.06
N ASN A 16 18.47 -0.06 5.79
CA ASN A 16 19.84 0.45 5.89
C ASN A 16 20.10 1.00 7.32
N GLU A 17 21.37 1.29 7.62
CA GLU A 17 21.78 1.81 8.94
C GLU A 17 21.15 3.17 9.25
N ASP A 18 20.96 4.02 8.24
CA ASP A 18 20.31 5.32 8.37
C ASP A 18 18.77 5.26 8.54
N GLY A 19 18.20 4.06 8.55
CA GLY A 19 16.75 3.83 8.65
C GLY A 19 15.99 3.89 7.34
N SER A 20 16.62 4.23 6.22
CA SER A 20 16.03 4.11 4.89
C SER A 20 15.82 2.64 4.50
N VAL A 21 14.96 2.39 3.53
CA VAL A 21 14.72 1.04 3.01
C VAL A 21 14.96 1.02 1.52
N THR A 22 15.83 0.11 1.10
CA THR A 22 16.09 -0.17 -0.32
C THR A 22 15.21 -1.31 -0.78
N THR A 23 14.46 -1.08 -1.84
CA THR A 23 13.64 -2.11 -2.49
C THR A 23 14.47 -2.99 -3.43
N PRO A 24 13.98 -4.19 -3.81
CA PRO A 24 14.70 -5.06 -4.73
C PRO A 24 14.95 -4.39 -6.09
N PRO A 25 16.02 -4.78 -6.79
CA PRO A 25 16.30 -4.28 -8.14
C PRO A 25 15.11 -4.43 -9.09
N GLY A 26 14.85 -3.40 -9.88
CA GLY A 26 13.73 -3.34 -10.82
C GLY A 26 12.40 -2.84 -10.23
N PHE A 27 12.26 -2.75 -8.90
CA PHE A 27 11.03 -2.27 -8.27
C PHE A 27 10.82 -0.76 -8.50
N LYS A 28 11.86 0.02 -8.28
CA LYS A 28 11.82 1.49 -8.47
C LYS A 28 11.50 1.87 -9.91
N GLU A 29 12.18 1.25 -10.86
CA GLU A 29 11.98 1.47 -12.28
C GLU A 29 10.59 1.05 -12.73
N SER A 30 10.12 -0.10 -12.26
CA SER A 30 8.77 -0.61 -12.56
C SER A 30 7.69 0.30 -11.98
N TYR A 31 7.84 0.78 -10.74
CA TYR A 31 6.86 1.69 -10.12
C TYR A 31 6.83 3.04 -10.85
N LYS A 32 7.99 3.58 -11.19
CA LYS A 32 8.11 4.80 -12.00
C LYS A 32 7.41 4.65 -13.35
N ALA A 33 7.63 3.54 -14.05
CA ALA A 33 6.97 3.27 -15.32
C ALA A 33 5.43 3.18 -15.22
N LEU A 34 4.89 2.70 -14.08
CA LEU A 34 3.45 2.74 -13.82
C LEU A 34 2.92 4.17 -13.74
N GLY A 35 3.63 5.05 -13.01
CA GLY A 35 3.27 6.46 -12.90
C GLY A 35 3.35 7.19 -14.25
N GLU A 36 4.48 7.08 -14.94
CA GLU A 36 4.70 7.70 -16.26
C GLU A 36 3.71 7.21 -17.33
N GLY A 37 3.26 5.96 -17.24
CA GLY A 37 2.23 5.39 -18.10
C GLY A 37 0.80 5.78 -17.72
N GLY A 38 0.59 6.56 -16.66
CA GLY A 38 -0.72 6.98 -16.17
C GLY A 38 -1.53 5.86 -15.48
N TRP A 39 -0.91 4.71 -15.23
CA TRP A 39 -1.61 3.55 -14.65
C TRP A 39 -2.01 3.76 -13.19
N THR A 40 -1.33 4.64 -12.47
CA THR A 40 -1.60 4.96 -11.07
C THR A 40 -2.80 5.91 -10.88
N SER A 41 -3.28 6.54 -11.96
CA SER A 41 -4.36 7.54 -11.94
C SER A 41 -5.72 7.04 -12.45
N LEU A 42 -5.88 5.74 -12.74
CA LEU A 42 -7.03 5.17 -13.44
C LEU A 42 -8.40 5.58 -12.86
N GLU A 43 -8.60 5.42 -11.55
CA GLU A 43 -9.89 5.69 -10.88
C GLU A 43 -9.98 7.09 -10.28
N ALA A 44 -8.88 7.82 -10.22
CA ALA A 44 -8.87 9.14 -9.62
C ALA A 44 -9.71 10.12 -10.45
N GLN A 45 -10.33 11.08 -9.75
CA GLN A 45 -11.19 12.07 -10.39
C GLN A 45 -10.41 12.98 -11.35
N GLU A 46 -11.03 13.36 -12.47
CA GLU A 46 -10.44 14.24 -13.48
C GLU A 46 -9.97 15.58 -12.92
N LYS A 47 -10.69 16.14 -11.94
CA LYS A 47 -10.30 17.41 -11.28
C LYS A 47 -8.93 17.39 -10.62
N PHE A 48 -8.38 16.19 -10.33
CA PHE A 48 -7.03 16.01 -9.78
C PHE A 48 -6.02 15.51 -10.83
N GLY A 49 -6.40 15.39 -12.08
CA GLY A 49 -5.59 14.82 -13.17
C GLY A 49 -5.76 13.31 -13.36
N GLY A 50 -6.77 12.72 -12.73
CA GLY A 50 -7.11 11.31 -12.90
C GLY A 50 -7.89 11.02 -14.18
N GLN A 51 -8.03 9.73 -14.52
CA GLN A 51 -8.71 9.28 -15.73
C GLN A 51 -10.19 8.93 -15.51
N GLN A 52 -10.63 8.90 -14.26
CA GLN A 52 -12.01 8.60 -13.85
C GLN A 52 -12.59 7.34 -14.50
N MET A 53 -11.74 6.33 -14.73
CA MET A 53 -12.15 5.05 -15.29
C MET A 53 -13.10 4.30 -14.35
N PRO A 54 -14.05 3.54 -14.89
CA PRO A 54 -14.91 2.68 -14.08
C PRO A 54 -14.09 1.69 -13.23
N THR A 55 -14.52 1.44 -11.99
CA THR A 55 -13.87 0.51 -11.06
C THR A 55 -13.63 -0.88 -11.65
N ILE A 56 -14.49 -1.35 -12.57
CA ILE A 56 -14.29 -2.65 -13.22
C ILE A 56 -13.03 -2.68 -14.09
N VAL A 57 -12.65 -1.57 -14.71
CA VAL A 57 -11.41 -1.45 -15.50
C VAL A 57 -10.20 -1.51 -14.56
N ALA A 58 -10.23 -0.75 -13.48
CA ALA A 58 -9.17 -0.77 -12.48
C ALA A 58 -9.03 -2.14 -11.81
N ALA A 59 -10.15 -2.84 -11.56
CA ALA A 59 -10.15 -4.20 -11.03
C ALA A 59 -9.40 -5.18 -11.96
N ALA A 60 -9.69 -5.14 -13.27
CA ALA A 60 -9.00 -5.98 -14.25
C ALA A 60 -7.49 -5.66 -14.35
N VAL A 61 -7.12 -4.38 -14.27
CA VAL A 61 -5.71 -3.96 -14.25
C VAL A 61 -5.01 -4.42 -12.97
N ASN A 62 -5.67 -4.30 -11.81
CA ASN A 62 -5.14 -4.80 -10.53
C ASN A 62 -4.91 -6.33 -10.56
N GLU A 63 -5.82 -7.11 -11.16
CA GLU A 63 -5.64 -8.55 -11.36
C GLU A 63 -4.34 -8.85 -12.13
N ILE A 64 -4.12 -8.15 -13.24
CA ILE A 64 -2.91 -8.30 -14.06
C ILE A 64 -1.66 -7.95 -13.25
N TRP A 65 -1.67 -6.87 -12.48
CA TRP A 65 -0.53 -6.46 -11.67
C TRP A 65 -0.20 -7.46 -10.57
N HIS A 66 -1.21 -7.95 -9.86
CA HIS A 66 -1.02 -8.94 -8.80
C HIS A 66 -0.58 -10.29 -9.35
N SER A 67 -1.04 -10.67 -10.53
CA SER A 67 -0.54 -11.86 -11.26
C SER A 67 0.93 -11.72 -11.64
N ALA A 68 1.35 -10.53 -12.06
CA ALA A 68 2.71 -10.26 -12.53
C ALA A 68 3.72 -10.10 -11.37
N ASN A 69 3.39 -9.29 -10.36
CA ASN A 69 4.23 -9.05 -9.19
C ASN A 69 3.41 -8.48 -8.02
N MET A 70 2.86 -9.38 -7.20
CA MET A 70 2.05 -9.00 -6.05
C MET A 70 2.83 -8.15 -5.04
N SER A 71 4.12 -8.43 -4.83
CA SER A 71 4.96 -7.67 -3.89
C SER A 71 5.01 -6.19 -4.24
N LEU A 72 5.17 -5.85 -5.53
CA LEU A 72 5.21 -4.47 -6.01
C LEU A 72 3.81 -3.85 -6.07
N ALA A 73 2.83 -4.59 -6.55
CA ALA A 73 1.45 -4.11 -6.71
C ALA A 73 0.81 -3.65 -5.39
N LEU A 74 1.21 -4.23 -4.25
CA LEU A 74 0.79 -3.80 -2.92
C LEU A 74 1.09 -2.32 -2.61
N CYS A 75 2.15 -1.75 -3.18
CA CYS A 75 2.47 -0.32 -2.99
C CYS A 75 1.38 0.57 -3.57
N HIS A 76 0.95 0.27 -4.79
CA HIS A 76 -0.11 1.03 -5.44
C HIS A 76 -1.47 0.79 -4.78
N LEU A 77 -1.76 -0.44 -4.35
CA LEU A 77 -3.01 -0.78 -3.66
C LEU A 77 -3.24 0.12 -2.45
N LEU A 78 -2.24 0.28 -1.57
CA LEU A 78 -2.32 1.15 -0.39
C LEU A 78 -2.48 2.62 -0.80
N THR A 79 -1.79 3.06 -1.84
CA THR A 79 -1.87 4.43 -2.37
C THR A 79 -3.27 4.73 -2.90
N GLN A 80 -3.86 3.81 -3.66
CA GLN A 80 -5.24 3.91 -4.18
C GLN A 80 -6.26 4.02 -3.04
N GLY A 81 -6.11 3.18 -2.01
CA GLY A 81 -6.93 3.23 -0.80
C GLY A 81 -6.83 4.57 -0.06
N LEU A 82 -5.63 5.12 0.07
CA LEU A 82 -5.41 6.45 0.66
C LEU A 82 -6.10 7.54 -0.16
N VAL A 83 -5.91 7.56 -1.48
CA VAL A 83 -6.56 8.54 -2.38
C VAL A 83 -8.08 8.49 -2.20
N TYR A 84 -8.66 7.30 -2.17
CA TYR A 84 -10.10 7.13 -1.96
C TYR A 84 -10.57 7.67 -0.59
N ALA A 85 -9.80 7.45 0.49
CA ALA A 85 -10.09 8.00 1.81
C ALA A 85 -9.99 9.55 1.82
N LEU A 86 -8.99 10.12 1.14
CA LEU A 86 -8.84 11.57 1.02
C LEU A 86 -10.02 12.21 0.28
N GLN A 87 -10.44 11.65 -0.84
CA GLN A 87 -11.58 12.12 -1.62
C GLN A 87 -12.89 12.14 -0.81
N LYS A 88 -13.03 11.23 0.16
CA LYS A 88 -14.26 11.11 0.99
C LYS A 88 -14.24 11.96 2.25
N SER A 89 -13.07 12.19 2.83
CA SER A 89 -12.98 12.68 4.22
C SER A 89 -12.05 13.89 4.41
N ALA A 90 -11.13 14.16 3.50
CA ALA A 90 -10.21 15.29 3.62
C ALA A 90 -10.85 16.61 3.19
N SER A 91 -10.34 17.74 3.70
CA SER A 91 -10.73 19.06 3.22
C SER A 91 -10.32 19.27 1.75
N GLU A 92 -10.92 20.24 1.08
CA GLU A 92 -10.58 20.56 -0.32
C GLU A 92 -9.10 20.92 -0.47
N ASP A 93 -8.55 21.71 0.44
CA ASP A 93 -7.14 22.07 0.45
C ASP A 93 -6.23 20.84 0.60
N GLN A 94 -6.58 19.93 1.52
CA GLN A 94 -5.84 18.67 1.68
C GLN A 94 -5.94 17.81 0.42
N GLN A 95 -7.12 17.71 -0.19
CA GLN A 95 -7.30 16.97 -1.44
C GLN A 95 -6.42 17.55 -2.57
N ASN A 96 -6.48 18.86 -2.78
CA ASN A 96 -5.72 19.55 -3.81
C ASN A 96 -4.20 19.44 -3.63
N LEU A 97 -3.74 19.41 -2.38
CA LEU A 97 -2.31 19.32 -2.06
C LEU A 97 -1.77 17.88 -2.19
N PHE A 98 -2.50 16.89 -1.73
CA PHE A 98 -1.97 15.52 -1.59
C PHE A 98 -2.39 14.56 -2.71
N ILE A 99 -3.56 14.72 -3.32
CA ILE A 99 -4.04 13.75 -4.31
C ILE A 99 -3.23 13.78 -5.63
N PRO A 100 -2.93 14.94 -6.24
CA PRO A 100 -2.21 14.95 -7.51
C PRO A 100 -0.89 14.18 -7.50
N PRO A 101 0.07 14.43 -6.58
CA PRO A 101 1.33 13.70 -6.58
C PRO A 101 1.18 12.20 -6.23
N LEU A 102 0.12 11.78 -5.51
CA LEU A 102 -0.17 10.38 -5.23
C LEU A 102 -0.64 9.65 -6.50
N ILE A 103 -1.52 10.25 -7.29
CA ILE A 103 -2.03 9.63 -8.51
C ILE A 103 -1.05 9.70 -9.69
N GLU A 104 -0.10 10.61 -9.65
CA GLU A 104 1.05 10.68 -10.57
C GLU A 104 2.10 9.59 -10.28
N GLY A 105 2.02 8.90 -9.14
CA GLY A 105 3.01 7.92 -8.69
C GLY A 105 4.29 8.54 -8.15
N ARG A 106 4.36 9.87 -8.00
CA ARG A 106 5.50 10.55 -7.35
C ARG A 106 5.54 10.33 -5.84
N TRP A 107 4.37 10.25 -5.21
CA TRP A 107 4.22 9.92 -3.81
C TRP A 107 3.43 8.62 -3.65
N THR A 108 3.58 7.99 -2.47
CA THR A 108 2.85 6.76 -2.12
C THR A 108 2.09 6.94 -0.83
N GLY A 109 1.12 6.06 -0.61
CA GLY A 109 0.28 6.06 0.58
C GLY A 109 0.42 4.79 1.40
N THR A 110 0.18 4.88 2.70
CA THR A 110 0.18 3.74 3.61
C THR A 110 -0.96 3.80 4.61
N MET A 111 -1.37 2.64 5.12
CA MET A 111 -2.38 2.49 6.17
C MET A 111 -1.71 2.09 7.50
N ASN A 112 -1.89 2.90 8.55
CA ASN A 112 -1.23 2.71 9.84
C ASN A 112 -2.26 2.51 10.97
N LEU A 113 -2.64 1.26 11.22
CA LEU A 113 -3.60 0.87 12.26
C LEU A 113 -2.90 0.18 13.43
N THR A 114 -2.28 -0.96 13.12
CA THR A 114 -1.84 -1.98 14.08
C THR A 114 -0.68 -1.48 14.94
N GLU A 115 -0.76 -1.77 16.22
CA GLU A 115 0.32 -1.59 17.20
C GLU A 115 0.69 -2.94 17.82
N PRO A 116 1.84 -3.10 18.47
CA PRO A 116 2.25 -4.38 19.05
C PRO A 116 1.20 -5.01 19.99
N GLN A 117 0.45 -4.20 20.72
CA GLN A 117 -0.61 -4.64 21.64
C GLN A 117 -2.04 -4.52 21.07
N ALA A 118 -2.21 -3.96 19.89
CA ALA A 118 -3.51 -3.59 19.32
C ALA A 118 -3.59 -3.96 17.83
N GLY A 119 -3.86 -5.22 17.53
CA GLY A 119 -4.14 -5.71 16.18
C GLY A 119 -5.65 -5.82 15.97
N THR A 120 -6.28 -6.85 16.52
CA THR A 120 -7.75 -7.05 16.45
C THR A 120 -8.50 -6.03 17.32
N ASP A 121 -8.02 -5.78 18.54
CA ASP A 121 -8.61 -4.80 19.43
C ASP A 121 -7.97 -3.41 19.26
N LEU A 122 -8.50 -2.63 18.33
CA LEU A 122 -8.07 -1.24 18.09
C LEU A 122 -8.43 -0.28 19.24
N ALA A 123 -9.29 -0.67 20.20
CA ALA A 123 -9.53 0.12 21.39
C ALA A 123 -8.27 0.29 22.25
N ALA A 124 -7.34 -0.64 22.14
CA ALA A 124 -6.08 -0.68 22.90
C ALA A 124 -4.94 0.14 22.28
N ILE A 125 -5.15 0.89 21.18
CA ILE A 125 -4.09 1.73 20.59
C ILE A 125 -3.58 2.77 21.59
N LYS A 126 -2.25 2.96 21.58
CA LYS A 126 -1.52 3.90 22.45
C LYS A 126 -0.94 5.10 21.69
N THR A 127 -0.90 5.07 20.38
CA THR A 127 -0.45 6.22 19.57
C THR A 127 -1.27 7.44 19.91
N LYS A 128 -0.59 8.51 20.31
CA LYS A 128 -1.17 9.76 20.78
C LYS A 128 -1.12 10.85 19.72
N ALA A 129 -2.08 11.74 19.76
CA ALA A 129 -2.12 12.96 18.97
C ALA A 129 -2.34 14.16 19.91
N VAL A 130 -1.38 15.06 20.00
CA VAL A 130 -1.44 16.29 20.80
C VAL A 130 -1.63 17.47 19.86
N LYS A 131 -2.68 18.25 20.07
CA LYS A 131 -2.96 19.41 19.21
C LYS A 131 -1.95 20.52 19.46
N GLU A 132 -1.38 21.07 18.37
CA GLU A 132 -0.48 22.21 18.37
C GLU A 132 -0.85 23.14 17.21
N GLY A 133 -1.52 24.26 17.53
CA GLY A 133 -2.00 25.19 16.49
C GLY A 133 -2.99 24.53 15.52
N ASP A 134 -2.61 24.51 14.25
CA ASP A 134 -3.38 23.97 13.11
C ASP A 134 -3.10 22.48 12.79
N HIS A 135 -2.10 21.90 13.46
CA HIS A 135 -1.69 20.49 13.27
C HIS A 135 -1.67 19.72 14.60
N TYR A 136 -1.20 18.49 14.54
CA TYR A 136 -1.04 17.59 15.69
C TYR A 136 0.37 17.03 15.73
N ARG A 137 0.87 16.77 16.95
CA ARG A 137 2.07 15.99 17.20
C ARG A 137 1.69 14.55 17.47
N ILE A 138 2.16 13.67 16.61
CA ILE A 138 1.85 12.23 16.66
C ILE A 138 3.03 11.49 17.26
N SER A 139 2.77 10.72 18.33
CA SER A 139 3.81 9.91 19.00
C SER A 139 3.30 8.51 19.29
N GLY A 140 4.07 7.49 18.89
CA GLY A 140 3.74 6.08 19.05
C GLY A 140 4.44 5.19 18.05
N GLN A 141 4.05 3.91 18.03
CA GLN A 141 4.61 2.91 17.12
C GLN A 141 3.51 2.18 16.38
N LYS A 142 3.72 1.97 15.10
CA LYS A 142 2.87 1.15 14.24
C LYS A 142 3.67 -0.01 13.67
N VAL A 143 3.05 -1.19 13.57
CA VAL A 143 3.71 -2.41 13.10
C VAL A 143 2.98 -2.99 11.89
N TYR A 144 3.70 -3.79 11.11
CA TYR A 144 3.20 -4.44 9.90
C TYR A 144 2.74 -3.45 8.81
N ILE A 145 3.42 -2.30 8.70
CA ILE A 145 3.04 -1.26 7.75
C ILE A 145 3.62 -1.58 6.38
N THR A 146 2.75 -1.95 5.46
CA THR A 146 3.08 -2.22 4.06
C THR A 146 3.63 -0.96 3.41
N TYR A 147 4.84 -1.05 2.85
CA TYR A 147 5.58 0.07 2.25
C TYR A 147 5.70 1.30 3.17
N GLY A 148 5.86 1.06 4.48
CA GLY A 148 6.03 2.13 5.45
C GLY A 148 7.27 2.99 5.21
N GLU A 149 8.32 2.40 4.62
CA GLU A 149 9.51 3.10 4.14
C GLU A 149 10.02 2.39 2.88
N HIS A 150 10.45 3.15 1.88
CA HIS A 150 11.01 2.65 0.62
C HIS A 150 11.65 3.79 -0.19
N ASP A 151 12.37 3.43 -1.25
CA ASP A 151 13.11 4.32 -2.15
C ASP A 151 12.46 4.53 -3.53
N MET A 152 11.20 4.06 -3.72
CA MET A 152 10.53 4.11 -5.02
C MET A 152 9.84 5.44 -5.32
N ALA A 153 9.61 6.28 -4.30
CA ALA A 153 8.87 7.53 -4.42
C ALA A 153 9.57 8.68 -3.67
N GLU A 154 9.23 9.91 -4.04
CA GLU A 154 9.79 11.13 -3.44
C GLU A 154 9.30 11.34 -2.01
N ASN A 155 8.06 10.97 -1.71
CA ASN A 155 7.44 11.09 -0.39
C ASN A 155 6.50 9.91 -0.11
N ILE A 156 6.26 9.66 1.17
CA ILE A 156 5.29 8.67 1.64
C ILE A 156 4.30 9.37 2.56
N ILE A 157 3.03 9.19 2.31
CA ILE A 157 1.94 9.78 3.09
C ILE A 157 1.30 8.70 3.94
N HIS A 158 1.47 8.79 5.25
CA HIS A 158 0.96 7.82 6.20
C HIS A 158 -0.44 8.22 6.67
N LEU A 159 -1.43 7.35 6.47
CA LEU A 159 -2.76 7.50 7.05
C LEU A 159 -2.79 6.79 8.41
N VAL A 160 -2.78 7.56 9.49
CA VAL A 160 -2.52 7.08 10.86
C VAL A 160 -3.74 7.23 11.74
N ILE A 161 -4.18 6.15 12.39
CA ILE A 161 -5.13 6.26 13.49
C ILE A 161 -4.38 6.55 14.80
N ALA A 162 -4.85 7.56 15.52
CA ALA A 162 -4.31 7.92 16.83
C ALA A 162 -5.40 8.47 17.75
N ARG A 163 -5.09 8.55 19.02
CA ARG A 163 -5.99 9.08 20.05
C ARG A 163 -5.55 10.48 20.47
N SER A 164 -6.44 11.47 20.32
CA SER A 164 -6.21 12.78 20.93
C SER A 164 -6.25 12.67 22.45
N VAL A 165 -5.45 13.47 23.14
CA VAL A 165 -5.31 13.41 24.60
C VAL A 165 -6.65 13.66 25.33
N ASP A 166 -7.50 14.49 24.75
CA ASP A 166 -8.83 14.88 25.26
C ASP A 166 -9.98 14.03 24.71
N SER A 167 -9.69 12.88 24.10
CA SER A 167 -10.68 11.98 23.50
C SER A 167 -11.12 10.87 24.45
N PRO A 168 -12.35 10.36 24.33
CA PRO A 168 -12.84 9.27 25.16
C PRO A 168 -12.03 7.99 24.96
N ALA A 169 -12.06 7.09 25.94
CA ALA A 169 -11.46 5.78 25.83
C ALA A 169 -12.16 4.90 24.77
N GLY A 170 -11.50 3.82 24.37
CA GLY A 170 -12.05 2.86 23.41
C GLY A 170 -12.05 3.37 21.96
N THR A 171 -12.74 2.68 21.09
CA THR A 171 -12.77 2.99 19.65
C THR A 171 -13.39 4.34 19.32
N LYS A 172 -14.27 4.84 20.19
CA LYS A 172 -14.95 6.14 20.02
C LYS A 172 -14.02 7.35 20.16
N GLY A 173 -12.80 7.18 20.66
CA GLY A 173 -11.83 8.27 20.81
C GLY A 173 -10.73 8.29 19.72
N ILE A 174 -10.87 7.47 18.69
CA ILE A 174 -9.86 7.36 17.62
C ILE A 174 -10.17 8.38 16.52
N SER A 175 -9.15 9.16 16.17
CA SER A 175 -9.16 10.11 15.04
C SER A 175 -8.19 9.66 13.95
N LEU A 176 -8.31 10.23 12.76
CA LEU A 176 -7.51 9.91 11.59
C LEU A 176 -6.61 11.09 11.22
N PHE A 177 -5.36 10.78 10.93
CA PHE A 177 -4.32 11.79 10.65
C PHE A 177 -3.55 11.44 9.38
N LEU A 178 -3.24 12.47 8.61
CA LEU A 178 -2.32 12.44 7.49
C LEU A 178 -0.94 12.87 8.00
N VAL A 179 0.04 11.98 7.93
CA VAL A 179 1.40 12.21 8.42
C VAL A 179 2.38 11.99 7.28
N PRO A 180 2.93 13.03 6.66
CA PRO A 180 3.91 12.87 5.58
C PRO A 180 5.28 12.46 6.13
N LYS A 181 6.02 11.62 5.39
CA LYS A 181 7.42 11.29 5.67
C LYS A 181 8.33 12.52 5.60
N PHE A 182 8.14 13.32 4.58
CA PHE A 182 8.73 14.65 4.44
C PHE A 182 7.62 15.68 4.46
N MET A 183 7.85 16.79 5.16
CA MET A 183 6.90 17.90 5.22
C MET A 183 6.55 18.39 3.81
N VAL A 184 5.32 18.79 3.64
CA VAL A 184 4.83 19.34 2.37
C VAL A 184 4.54 20.82 2.59
N LYS A 185 5.12 21.69 1.75
CA LYS A 185 4.87 23.12 1.78
C LYS A 185 3.57 23.47 1.07
N GLU A 186 3.07 24.67 1.25
CA GLU A 186 1.83 25.16 0.61
C GLU A 186 1.86 25.10 -0.92
N ASP A 187 3.05 25.22 -1.52
CA ASP A 187 3.27 25.12 -2.96
C ASP A 187 3.42 23.67 -3.46
N GLY A 188 3.22 22.68 -2.58
CA GLY A 188 3.36 21.26 -2.88
C GLY A 188 4.81 20.74 -2.91
N SER A 189 5.82 21.61 -2.70
CA SER A 189 7.20 21.17 -2.66
C SER A 189 7.54 20.42 -1.37
N ILE A 190 8.51 19.50 -1.47
CA ILE A 190 8.98 18.69 -0.35
C ILE A 190 9.88 19.53 0.56
N GLY A 191 9.60 19.48 1.86
CA GLY A 191 10.35 20.14 2.92
C GLY A 191 11.30 19.22 3.68
N SER A 192 11.52 19.53 4.96
CA SER A 192 12.35 18.73 5.85
C SER A 192 11.73 17.37 6.18
N ARG A 193 12.56 16.41 6.62
CA ARG A 193 12.07 15.13 7.14
C ARG A 193 11.21 15.36 8.39
N ASN A 194 10.09 14.66 8.44
CA ASN A 194 9.19 14.67 9.60
C ASN A 194 9.68 13.65 10.66
N GLY A 195 9.09 13.67 11.85
CA GLY A 195 9.37 12.78 12.97
C GLY A 195 8.93 11.32 12.74
N VAL A 196 9.13 10.78 11.54
CA VAL A 196 8.79 9.40 11.19
C VAL A 196 10.07 8.63 10.88
N SER A 197 10.27 7.49 11.54
CA SER A 197 11.45 6.64 11.33
C SER A 197 11.07 5.16 11.26
N THR A 198 11.92 4.38 10.56
CA THR A 198 11.74 2.94 10.40
C THR A 198 12.52 2.19 11.47
N GLY A 199 11.81 1.46 12.34
CA GLY A 199 12.40 0.61 13.36
C GLY A 199 13.02 -0.66 12.76
N SER A 200 12.22 -1.42 12.01
CA SER A 200 12.62 -2.65 11.35
C SER A 200 11.79 -2.90 10.08
N VAL A 201 12.26 -3.83 9.26
CA VAL A 201 11.50 -4.46 8.16
C VAL A 201 11.28 -5.92 8.53
N GLU A 202 10.06 -6.40 8.35
CA GLU A 202 9.66 -7.77 8.69
C GLU A 202 10.27 -8.79 7.72
N HIS A 203 10.77 -9.88 8.28
CA HIS A 203 11.14 -11.07 7.51
C HIS A 203 9.90 -11.95 7.31
N LYS A 204 9.50 -12.17 6.06
CA LYS A 204 8.22 -12.83 5.72
C LYS A 204 8.43 -14.13 4.96
N MET A 205 7.41 -15.02 4.99
CA MET A 205 7.37 -16.24 4.20
C MET A 205 7.29 -15.98 2.69
N GLY A 206 6.52 -14.97 2.29
CA GLY A 206 6.31 -14.56 0.90
C GLY A 206 6.24 -13.04 0.78
N ILE A 207 6.00 -12.52 -0.42
CA ILE A 207 5.98 -11.08 -0.73
C ILE A 207 7.18 -10.34 -0.13
N LYS A 208 8.36 -10.96 -0.18
CA LYS A 208 9.58 -10.46 0.48
C LYS A 208 10.07 -9.14 -0.10
N GLY A 209 9.75 -8.87 -1.36
CA GLY A 209 10.02 -7.59 -2.01
C GLY A 209 9.19 -6.43 -1.47
N SER A 210 8.02 -6.70 -0.87
CA SER A 210 7.21 -5.67 -0.20
C SER A 210 7.80 -5.31 1.16
N ALA A 211 8.21 -4.07 1.35
CA ALA A 211 8.75 -3.58 2.63
C ALA A 211 7.63 -3.45 3.66
N THR A 212 7.55 -4.40 4.57
CA THR A 212 6.61 -4.37 5.69
C THR A 212 7.33 -3.84 6.92
N CYS A 213 7.01 -2.63 7.35
CA CYS A 213 7.81 -1.87 8.31
C CYS A 213 7.18 -1.79 9.69
N VAL A 214 8.03 -1.66 10.70
CA VAL A 214 7.72 -1.03 11.98
C VAL A 214 8.03 0.45 11.84
N LEU A 215 7.04 1.31 12.08
CA LEU A 215 7.20 2.77 12.05
C LEU A 215 7.12 3.36 13.45
N ASN A 216 8.08 4.22 13.78
CA ASN A 216 8.07 5.03 14.98
C ASN A 216 7.70 6.47 14.59
N PHE A 217 6.74 7.01 15.31
CA PHE A 217 6.34 8.42 15.24
C PHE A 217 6.88 9.08 16.49
N ASP A 218 7.81 10.00 16.31
CA ASP A 218 8.44 10.77 17.38
C ASP A 218 8.11 12.24 17.16
N ASP A 219 7.06 12.68 17.81
CA ASP A 219 6.54 14.04 17.71
C ASP A 219 6.29 14.49 16.26
N ALA A 220 5.86 13.55 15.42
CA ALA A 220 5.65 13.76 14.00
C ALA A 220 4.47 14.71 13.74
N VAL A 221 4.64 15.66 12.83
CA VAL A 221 3.55 16.54 12.39
C VAL A 221 2.51 15.74 11.61
N GLY A 222 1.25 15.87 12.03
CA GLY A 222 0.12 15.21 11.38
C GLY A 222 -1.09 16.15 11.28
N TYR A 223 -1.83 16.02 10.19
CA TYR A 223 -3.04 16.79 9.92
C TYR A 223 -4.27 15.92 10.08
N MET A 224 -5.25 16.37 10.90
CA MET A 224 -6.48 15.61 11.09
C MET A 224 -7.29 15.58 9.79
N ILE A 225 -7.82 14.40 9.46
CA ILE A 225 -8.75 14.21 8.35
C ILE A 225 -10.15 13.98 8.90
N GLY A 226 -11.11 14.76 8.40
CA GLY A 226 -12.52 14.68 8.78
C GLY A 226 -12.80 14.95 10.26
N PRO A 227 -13.98 14.54 10.80
CA PRO A 227 -14.37 14.86 12.16
C PRO A 227 -13.55 14.12 13.21
N LYS A 228 -13.17 14.82 14.28
CA LYS A 228 -12.55 14.26 15.48
C LYS A 228 -13.36 13.08 16.05
N ASN A 229 -12.67 12.04 16.52
CA ASN A 229 -13.29 10.84 17.13
C ASN A 229 -14.11 9.97 16.13
N LYS A 230 -13.95 10.18 14.84
CA LYS A 230 -14.56 9.38 13.77
C LYS A 230 -13.55 8.65 12.89
N GLY A 231 -12.29 8.59 13.32
CA GLY A 231 -11.18 8.09 12.54
C GLY A 231 -11.33 6.64 12.03
N LEU A 232 -11.93 5.75 12.82
CA LEU A 232 -12.22 4.39 12.37
C LEU A 232 -13.22 4.35 11.23
N ASN A 233 -14.30 5.14 11.28
CA ASN A 233 -15.28 5.18 10.19
C ASN A 233 -14.65 5.65 8.87
N GLN A 234 -13.74 6.62 8.96
CA GLN A 234 -13.00 7.14 7.82
C GLN A 234 -11.95 6.14 7.29
N MET A 235 -11.25 5.47 8.20
CA MET A 235 -10.30 4.42 7.84
C MET A 235 -11.00 3.22 7.19
N PHE A 236 -12.24 2.89 7.60
CA PHE A 236 -13.03 1.85 6.94
C PHE A 236 -13.34 2.16 5.48
N THR A 237 -13.35 3.42 5.07
CA THR A 237 -13.47 3.79 3.65
C THR A 237 -12.32 3.20 2.83
N MET A 238 -11.09 3.38 3.30
CA MET A 238 -9.91 2.74 2.71
C MET A 238 -9.97 1.21 2.81
N MET A 239 -10.22 0.69 4.00
CA MET A 239 -10.25 -0.76 4.25
C MET A 239 -11.30 -1.50 3.43
N ASN A 240 -12.45 -0.90 3.16
CA ASN A 240 -13.49 -1.55 2.35
C ASN A 240 -13.05 -1.70 0.89
N LEU A 241 -12.38 -0.70 0.32
CA LEU A 241 -11.77 -0.81 -1.00
C LEU A 241 -10.67 -1.88 -1.00
N GLU A 242 -9.79 -1.84 -0.02
CA GLU A 242 -8.69 -2.80 0.08
C GLU A 242 -9.16 -4.25 0.24
N ARG A 243 -10.26 -4.50 0.93
CA ARG A 243 -10.85 -5.85 1.01
C ARG A 243 -11.25 -6.39 -0.36
N ILE A 244 -11.80 -5.55 -1.22
CA ILE A 244 -12.12 -5.91 -2.61
C ILE A 244 -10.83 -6.19 -3.39
N LEU A 245 -9.85 -5.31 -3.29
CA LEU A 245 -8.57 -5.43 -3.99
C LEU A 245 -7.77 -6.65 -3.51
N VAL A 246 -7.82 -7.00 -2.22
CA VAL A 246 -7.23 -8.25 -1.70
C VAL A 246 -7.96 -9.49 -2.25
N GLY A 247 -9.27 -9.42 -2.47
CA GLY A 247 -10.01 -10.45 -3.21
C GLY A 247 -9.47 -10.63 -4.63
N ILE A 248 -9.19 -9.52 -5.32
CA ILE A 248 -8.59 -9.51 -6.66
C ILE A 248 -7.14 -10.05 -6.64
N GLN A 249 -6.37 -9.81 -5.58
CA GLN A 249 -5.06 -10.47 -5.41
C GLN A 249 -5.17 -11.99 -5.42
N GLY A 250 -6.15 -12.53 -4.68
CA GLY A 250 -6.42 -13.97 -4.66
C GLY A 250 -6.76 -14.50 -6.04
N LEU A 251 -7.58 -13.77 -6.81
CA LEU A 251 -7.92 -14.10 -8.19
C LEU A 251 -6.67 -14.08 -9.09
N GLY A 252 -5.88 -13.01 -9.06
CA GLY A 252 -4.68 -12.86 -9.88
C GLY A 252 -3.65 -13.95 -9.64
N ILE A 253 -3.39 -14.32 -8.38
CA ILE A 253 -2.47 -15.41 -8.04
C ILE A 253 -3.04 -16.78 -8.50
N SER A 254 -4.34 -16.98 -8.37
CA SER A 254 -5.00 -18.22 -8.84
C SER A 254 -4.91 -18.34 -10.36
N GLU A 255 -5.12 -17.23 -11.08
CA GLU A 255 -5.04 -17.18 -12.54
C GLU A 255 -3.63 -17.50 -13.06
N ILE A 256 -2.59 -16.87 -12.53
CA ILE A 256 -1.23 -17.18 -12.97
C ILE A 256 -0.82 -18.63 -12.62
N ALA A 257 -1.25 -19.14 -11.47
CA ALA A 257 -0.99 -20.53 -11.10
C ALA A 257 -1.71 -21.50 -12.05
N TYR A 258 -2.95 -21.21 -12.42
CA TYR A 258 -3.73 -21.99 -13.37
C TYR A 258 -3.08 -22.01 -14.75
N GLN A 259 -2.71 -20.83 -15.30
CA GLN A 259 -2.07 -20.73 -16.61
C GLN A 259 -0.74 -21.49 -16.67
N ASN A 260 0.09 -21.37 -15.63
CA ASN A 260 1.35 -22.13 -15.54
C ASN A 260 1.10 -23.63 -15.46
N SER A 261 0.09 -24.06 -14.70
CA SER A 261 -0.27 -25.47 -14.58
C SER A 261 -0.76 -26.04 -15.91
N VAL A 262 -1.59 -25.30 -16.65
CA VAL A 262 -2.08 -25.69 -17.98
C VAL A 262 -0.92 -25.81 -18.97
N THR A 263 0.00 -24.85 -18.97
CA THR A 263 1.18 -24.87 -19.84
C THR A 263 2.06 -26.08 -19.53
N TYR A 264 2.36 -26.28 -18.24
CA TYR A 264 3.15 -27.43 -17.80
C TYR A 264 2.48 -28.77 -18.17
N ALA A 265 1.17 -28.92 -17.94
CA ALA A 265 0.43 -30.13 -18.27
C ALA A 265 0.42 -30.45 -19.77
N LYS A 266 0.45 -29.41 -20.65
CA LYS A 266 0.54 -29.58 -22.10
C LYS A 266 1.95 -29.97 -22.57
N GLU A 267 2.97 -29.50 -21.91
CA GLU A 267 4.37 -29.70 -22.29
C GLU A 267 4.98 -30.98 -21.69
N ARG A 268 4.55 -31.34 -20.46
CA ARG A 268 5.09 -32.49 -19.72
C ARG A 268 4.61 -33.80 -20.32
N LYS A 269 5.53 -34.58 -20.85
CA LYS A 269 5.27 -35.91 -21.36
C LYS A 269 5.78 -36.97 -20.38
N GLN A 270 4.90 -37.83 -19.91
CA GLN A 270 5.27 -38.91 -18.99
C GLN A 270 4.26 -40.07 -19.07
N GLY A 271 4.78 -41.31 -19.04
CA GLY A 271 3.96 -42.49 -19.05
C GLY A 271 3.30 -42.81 -20.40
N LYS A 272 2.29 -43.64 -20.38
CA LYS A 272 1.44 -44.01 -21.52
C LYS A 272 0.01 -43.71 -21.20
N SER A 273 -0.73 -43.16 -22.16
CA SER A 273 -2.17 -42.97 -22.02
C SER A 273 -2.87 -44.33 -21.85
N ASN A 274 -3.89 -44.36 -21.03
CA ASN A 274 -4.82 -45.47 -20.95
C ASN A 274 -5.74 -45.56 -22.18
N ASN A 275 -5.68 -44.56 -23.07
CA ASN A 275 -6.41 -44.56 -24.33
C ASN A 275 -5.71 -45.44 -25.37
N THR A 276 -6.15 -46.67 -25.52
CA THR A 276 -5.58 -47.66 -26.46
C THR A 276 -5.69 -47.29 -27.95
N LYS A 277 -6.30 -46.13 -28.28
CA LYS A 277 -6.41 -45.64 -29.66
C LYS A 277 -5.30 -44.64 -30.02
N SER A 278 -4.47 -44.20 -29.07
CA SER A 278 -3.35 -43.33 -29.34
C SER A 278 -2.18 -44.12 -29.94
N THR A 279 -1.81 -43.82 -31.17
CA THR A 279 -0.70 -44.47 -31.91
C THR A 279 0.68 -43.81 -31.67
N ASN A 280 0.74 -42.73 -30.93
CA ASN A 280 1.96 -41.96 -30.71
C ASN A 280 2.47 -42.03 -29.27
N GLY A 281 2.99 -43.11 -28.90
CA GLY A 281 3.82 -43.55 -27.77
C GLY A 281 4.14 -42.68 -26.54
N ALA A 282 3.70 -41.46 -26.43
CA ALA A 282 3.81 -40.63 -25.23
C ALA A 282 2.61 -39.68 -25.17
N ASP A 283 1.70 -39.94 -24.26
CA ASP A 283 0.57 -39.06 -23.98
C ASP A 283 0.86 -38.21 -22.76
N TYR A 284 0.19 -37.07 -22.68
CA TYR A 284 0.28 -36.12 -21.59
C TYR A 284 -0.39 -36.71 -20.31
N ILE A 285 0.14 -36.34 -19.15
CA ILE A 285 -0.56 -36.57 -17.89
C ILE A 285 -1.71 -35.58 -17.81
#